data_f987eb4a29a80dd8d3d986874e81dfec
#
_entry.id   f987eb4a29a80dd8d3d986874e81dfec
#
_cell.length_a   1.000
_cell.length_b   1.000
_cell.length_c   1.000
_cell.angle_alpha   90.00
_cell.angle_beta   90.00
_cell.angle_gamma   90.00
#
_symmetry.space_group_name_H-M   'P 1'
#
loop_
_entity.id
_entity.type
_entity.pdbx_description
1 polymer ?
#
loop_
_entity_poly.entity_id
_entity_poly.type
_entity_poly.pdbx_seq_one_letter_code
_entity_poly.pdbx_strand_id
1 'polypeptide(L)'
;GIAECGVADVEILAAKLASLAPPDYGDNAYWTNTSRSALEAALGLHLMAFGGMELHSSLKWLSDLLLSGKTLTTTPAWDKVGEVRTAVSSVAAEMDQFCFRTIDGYCKVLETWEKLDQKTRGILVTCVQHILGPLLSPRIQDIFPRNDRAAVRVADIVDQGKILIFRLNAAADPQLSSNVGRLLKADLYKAIQQRRFQADDDARLVGLFLDEYPLVATGNQPHFGDVQNLQTMREKRAFVVAATQGFVSLHNAIGVRAWEGLRINLTNQIYFRSNEPE
;
A
#
# COMPACT_ATOMS: atom_id res chain seq x y z
N GLY A 1 -6.00 -22.28 8.62
CA GLY A 1 -6.15 -22.56 7.23
C GLY A 1 -5.67 -21.48 6.30
N ILE A 2 -5.81 -21.72 5.01
CA ILE A 2 -5.40 -20.83 3.91
C ILE A 2 -6.12 -19.48 3.98
N ALA A 3 -7.33 -19.43 4.54
CA ALA A 3 -8.15 -18.22 4.63
C ALA A 3 -7.64 -17.20 5.67
N GLU A 4 -7.08 -17.62 6.78
CA GLU A 4 -6.67 -16.71 7.85
C GLU A 4 -5.39 -15.93 7.53
N CYS A 5 -4.42 -16.54 6.85
CA CYS A 5 -3.22 -15.83 6.39
C CYS A 5 -3.49 -14.85 5.25
N GLY A 6 -4.48 -15.15 4.39
CA GLY A 6 -4.77 -14.31 3.22
C GLY A 6 -5.51 -13.01 3.53
N VAL A 7 -6.44 -13.01 4.48
CA VAL A 7 -7.28 -11.83 4.77
C VAL A 7 -6.47 -10.68 5.36
N ALA A 8 -5.60 -10.97 6.33
CA ALA A 8 -4.74 -9.95 6.92
C ALA A 8 -3.76 -9.34 5.89
N ASP A 9 -3.24 -10.14 4.96
CA ASP A 9 -2.37 -9.65 3.90
C ASP A 9 -3.12 -8.79 2.88
N VAL A 10 -4.40 -9.11 2.60
CA VAL A 10 -5.28 -8.32 1.71
C VAL A 10 -5.53 -6.93 2.29
N GLU A 11 -5.91 -6.84 3.56
CA GLU A 11 -6.14 -5.56 4.24
C GLU A 11 -4.88 -4.69 4.22
N ILE A 12 -3.73 -5.28 4.52
CA ILE A 12 -2.44 -4.61 4.49
C ILE A 12 -2.11 -4.12 3.07
N LEU A 13 -2.32 -4.94 2.06
CA LEU A 13 -2.05 -4.56 0.67
C LEU A 13 -2.99 -3.46 0.17
N ALA A 14 -4.27 -3.54 0.49
CA ALA A 14 -5.25 -2.50 0.18
C ALA A 14 -4.89 -1.17 0.85
N ALA A 15 -4.47 -1.20 2.12
CA ALA A 15 -4.01 -0.01 2.83
C ALA A 15 -2.73 0.58 2.20
N LYS A 16 -1.78 -0.27 1.77
CA LYS A 16 -0.58 0.18 1.04
C LYS A 16 -0.95 0.88 -0.27
N LEU A 17 -1.83 0.28 -1.07
CA LEU A 17 -2.27 0.87 -2.32
C LEU A 17 -3.00 2.19 -2.07
N ALA A 18 -3.93 2.24 -1.12
CA ALA A 18 -4.65 3.46 -0.77
C ALA A 18 -3.71 4.58 -0.28
N SER A 19 -2.56 4.24 0.32
CA SER A 19 -1.55 5.23 0.74
C SER A 19 -0.84 5.92 -0.43
N LEU A 20 -1.00 5.44 -1.65
CA LEU A 20 -0.47 6.07 -2.86
C LEU A 20 -1.39 7.20 -3.38
N ALA A 21 -2.60 7.34 -2.83
CA ALA A 21 -3.49 8.44 -3.19
C ALA A 21 -2.79 9.79 -2.97
N PRO A 22 -3.01 10.78 -3.88
CA PRO A 22 -2.50 12.12 -3.70
C PRO A 22 -2.98 12.74 -2.38
N PRO A 23 -2.17 13.62 -1.75
CA PRO A 23 -2.53 14.28 -0.49
C PRO A 23 -3.77 15.15 -0.59
N ASP A 24 -4.10 15.68 -1.77
CA ASP A 24 -5.29 16.50 -2.00
C ASP A 24 -6.62 15.75 -1.79
N TYR A 25 -6.59 14.42 -1.81
CA TYR A 25 -7.72 13.60 -1.39
C TYR A 25 -7.73 13.32 0.12
N GLY A 26 -6.63 13.68 0.81
CA GLY A 26 -6.38 13.30 2.22
C GLY A 26 -7.23 14.02 3.25
N ASP A 27 -7.69 15.23 2.98
CA ASP A 27 -8.58 15.97 3.90
C ASP A 27 -10.01 15.41 3.90
N ASN A 28 -10.36 14.61 2.90
CA ASN A 28 -11.63 13.91 2.85
C ASN A 28 -11.43 12.40 3.08
N ALA A 29 -11.40 12.00 4.35
CA ALA A 29 -11.25 10.61 4.78
C ALA A 29 -12.27 9.66 4.13
N TYR A 30 -13.42 10.18 3.71
CA TYR A 30 -14.43 9.40 3.01
C TYR A 30 -13.91 8.79 1.71
N TRP A 31 -13.27 9.59 0.84
CA TRP A 31 -12.78 9.12 -0.46
C TRP A 31 -11.69 8.06 -0.31
N THR A 32 -10.74 8.33 0.58
CA THR A 32 -9.62 7.40 0.85
C THR A 32 -10.11 6.09 1.45
N ASN A 33 -11.01 6.15 2.44
CA ASN A 33 -11.54 4.96 3.10
C ASN A 33 -12.42 4.13 2.15
N THR A 34 -13.26 4.79 1.34
CA THR A 34 -14.13 4.09 0.37
C THR A 34 -13.30 3.42 -0.72
N SER A 35 -12.29 4.11 -1.26
CA SER A 35 -11.35 3.52 -2.24
C SER A 35 -10.58 2.36 -1.63
N ARG A 36 -10.10 2.47 -0.39
CA ARG A 36 -9.44 1.38 0.34
C ARG A 36 -10.36 0.17 0.48
N SER A 37 -11.60 0.37 0.92
CA SER A 37 -12.55 -0.74 1.07
C SER A 37 -12.87 -1.44 -0.24
N ALA A 38 -12.97 -0.69 -1.35
CA ALA A 38 -13.18 -1.28 -2.67
C ALA A 38 -11.94 -2.06 -3.16
N LEU A 39 -10.73 -1.54 -2.93
CA LEU A 39 -9.47 -2.23 -3.22
C LEU A 39 -9.33 -3.50 -2.39
N GLU A 40 -9.66 -3.44 -1.10
CA GLU A 40 -9.63 -4.59 -0.20
C GLU A 40 -10.60 -5.69 -0.65
N ALA A 41 -11.84 -5.32 -0.96
CA ALA A 41 -12.84 -6.26 -1.43
C ALA A 41 -12.44 -6.93 -2.75
N ALA A 42 -11.95 -6.13 -3.71
CA ALA A 42 -11.52 -6.66 -5.00
C ALA A 42 -10.28 -7.58 -4.89
N LEU A 43 -9.31 -7.22 -4.05
CA LEU A 43 -8.13 -8.06 -3.78
C LEU A 43 -8.49 -9.34 -3.03
N GLY A 44 -9.39 -9.26 -2.05
CA GLY A 44 -9.88 -10.42 -1.31
C GLY A 44 -10.55 -11.44 -2.22
N LEU A 45 -11.41 -10.98 -3.10
CA LEU A 45 -12.05 -11.83 -4.10
C LEU A 45 -11.04 -12.41 -5.10
N HIS A 46 -10.01 -11.64 -5.50
CA HIS A 46 -8.93 -12.17 -6.33
C HIS A 46 -8.18 -13.32 -5.65
N LEU A 47 -7.79 -13.13 -4.39
CA LEU A 47 -7.08 -14.16 -3.62
C LEU A 47 -7.91 -15.45 -3.53
N MET A 48 -9.21 -15.32 -3.29
CA MET A 48 -10.12 -16.45 -3.21
C MET A 48 -10.35 -17.15 -4.56
N ALA A 49 -10.38 -16.38 -5.64
CA ALA A 49 -10.60 -16.91 -6.99
C ALA A 49 -9.39 -17.66 -7.55
N PHE A 50 -8.18 -17.24 -7.18
CA PHE A 50 -6.94 -17.74 -7.79
C PHE A 50 -5.99 -18.43 -6.79
N GLY A 51 -6.31 -18.43 -5.51
CA GLY A 51 -5.50 -19.05 -4.46
C GLY A 51 -4.14 -18.39 -4.21
N GLY A 52 -3.91 -17.20 -4.77
CA GLY A 52 -2.66 -16.47 -4.60
C GLY A 52 -2.73 -15.05 -5.14
N MET A 53 -1.73 -14.25 -4.81
CA MET A 53 -1.60 -12.89 -5.29
C MET A 53 -0.34 -12.76 -6.16
N GLU A 54 -0.54 -12.71 -7.47
CA GLU A 54 0.47 -12.29 -8.43
C GLU A 54 0.20 -10.83 -8.81
N LEU A 55 1.22 -9.97 -8.73
CA LEU A 55 1.06 -8.53 -8.91
C LEU A 55 0.33 -8.17 -10.22
N HIS A 56 0.74 -8.78 -11.33
CA HIS A 56 0.16 -8.45 -12.64
C HIS A 56 -1.31 -8.88 -12.76
N SER A 57 -1.64 -10.11 -12.36
CA SER A 57 -3.02 -10.62 -12.41
C SER A 57 -3.91 -9.86 -11.43
N SER A 58 -3.40 -9.53 -10.24
CA SER A 58 -4.12 -8.72 -9.25
C SER A 58 -4.39 -7.31 -9.73
N LEU A 59 -3.40 -6.64 -10.35
CA LEU A 59 -3.59 -5.28 -10.90
C LEU A 59 -4.57 -5.28 -12.07
N LYS A 60 -4.50 -6.28 -12.95
CA LYS A 60 -5.47 -6.42 -14.05
C LYS A 60 -6.89 -6.64 -13.50
N TRP A 61 -7.05 -7.52 -12.54
CA TRP A 61 -8.31 -7.78 -11.86
C TRP A 61 -8.92 -6.52 -11.22
N LEU A 62 -8.10 -5.74 -10.49
CA LEU A 62 -8.51 -4.47 -9.91
C LEU A 62 -8.95 -3.47 -10.99
N SER A 63 -8.22 -3.40 -12.09
CA SER A 63 -8.57 -2.54 -13.21
C SER A 63 -9.90 -2.95 -13.85
N ASP A 64 -10.12 -4.25 -14.07
CA ASP A 64 -11.35 -4.78 -14.69
C ASP A 64 -12.57 -4.53 -13.80
N LEU A 65 -12.45 -4.68 -12.47
CA LEU A 65 -13.57 -4.47 -11.55
C LEU A 65 -13.84 -3.00 -11.25
N LEU A 66 -12.80 -2.20 -11.03
CA LEU A 66 -12.96 -0.85 -10.48
C LEU A 66 -12.84 0.26 -11.52
N LEU A 67 -12.12 0.04 -12.62
CA LEU A 67 -11.80 1.08 -13.60
C LEU A 67 -12.47 0.88 -14.96
N SER A 68 -13.04 -0.28 -15.26
CA SER A 68 -13.57 -0.61 -16.59
C SER A 68 -14.74 0.28 -17.05
N GLY A 69 -15.38 0.99 -16.12
CA GLY A 69 -16.60 1.76 -16.41
C GLY A 69 -17.81 0.89 -16.77
N LYS A 70 -17.66 -0.43 -16.87
CA LYS A 70 -18.70 -1.39 -17.13
C LYS A 70 -19.49 -1.70 -15.86
N THR A 71 -20.70 -2.21 -16.02
CA THR A 71 -21.43 -2.81 -14.91
C THR A 71 -20.67 -4.05 -14.42
N LEU A 72 -20.53 -4.22 -13.11
CA LEU A 72 -19.79 -5.35 -12.52
C LEU A 72 -20.23 -6.70 -13.14
N THR A 73 -21.54 -6.89 -13.23
CA THR A 73 -22.16 -8.10 -13.78
C THR A 73 -21.81 -8.39 -15.24
N THR A 74 -21.19 -7.44 -15.95
CA THR A 74 -20.78 -7.61 -17.35
C THR A 74 -19.27 -7.80 -17.50
N THR A 75 -18.54 -7.91 -16.40
CA THR A 75 -17.09 -8.12 -16.44
C THR A 75 -16.74 -9.59 -16.25
N PRO A 76 -15.77 -10.14 -17.02
CA PRO A 76 -15.28 -11.51 -16.81
C PRO A 76 -14.76 -11.76 -15.39
N ALA A 77 -14.26 -10.72 -14.74
CA ALA A 77 -13.83 -10.78 -13.35
C ALA A 77 -15.02 -11.09 -12.42
N TRP A 78 -16.19 -10.50 -12.66
CA TRP A 78 -17.38 -10.76 -11.85
C TRP A 78 -17.97 -12.15 -12.07
N ASP A 79 -17.90 -12.67 -13.30
CA ASP A 79 -18.28 -14.05 -13.58
C ASP A 79 -17.47 -15.03 -12.72
N LYS A 80 -16.16 -14.76 -12.59
CA LYS A 80 -15.28 -15.56 -11.73
C LYS A 80 -15.64 -15.42 -10.24
N VAL A 81 -16.05 -14.24 -9.78
CA VAL A 81 -16.59 -14.05 -8.42
C VAL A 81 -17.85 -14.89 -8.21
N GLY A 82 -18.73 -14.95 -9.21
CA GLY A 82 -19.94 -15.80 -9.20
C GLY A 82 -19.61 -17.28 -9.05
N GLU A 83 -18.61 -17.78 -9.77
CA GLU A 83 -18.11 -19.15 -9.63
C GLU A 83 -17.62 -19.44 -8.22
N VAL A 84 -16.80 -18.56 -7.65
CA VAL A 84 -16.28 -18.69 -6.28
C VAL A 84 -17.41 -18.68 -5.26
N ARG A 85 -18.36 -17.75 -5.39
CA ARG A 85 -19.52 -17.63 -4.51
C ARG A 85 -20.37 -18.91 -4.55
N THR A 86 -20.60 -19.46 -5.72
CA THR A 86 -21.35 -20.73 -5.91
C THR A 86 -20.60 -21.90 -5.31
N ALA A 87 -19.29 -22.02 -5.57
CA ALA A 87 -18.46 -23.08 -5.03
C ALA A 87 -18.44 -23.06 -3.50
N VAL A 88 -18.30 -21.85 -2.90
CA VAL A 88 -18.32 -21.69 -1.45
C VAL A 88 -19.70 -21.99 -0.86
N SER A 89 -20.78 -21.60 -1.52
CA SER A 89 -22.15 -21.89 -1.08
C SER A 89 -22.45 -23.39 -1.09
N SER A 90 -21.89 -24.15 -2.03
CA SER A 90 -22.09 -25.61 -2.09
C SER A 90 -21.35 -26.38 -0.98
N VAL A 91 -20.30 -25.77 -0.39
CA VAL A 91 -19.49 -26.38 0.68
C VAL A 91 -19.77 -25.73 2.03
N ALA A 92 -20.71 -24.78 2.09
CA ALA A 92 -20.99 -23.95 3.27
C ALA A 92 -21.43 -24.74 4.52
N ALA A 93 -21.90 -25.98 4.37
CA ALA A 93 -22.22 -26.86 5.48
C ALA A 93 -20.96 -27.40 6.21
N GLU A 94 -19.81 -27.39 5.52
CA GLU A 94 -18.55 -27.95 6.01
C GLU A 94 -17.45 -26.87 6.22
N MET A 95 -17.66 -25.68 5.65
CA MET A 95 -16.72 -24.56 5.74
C MET A 95 -16.99 -23.68 6.94
N ASP A 96 -15.91 -23.09 7.46
CA ASP A 96 -15.93 -22.05 8.49
C ASP A 96 -16.86 -20.89 8.04
N GLN A 97 -17.88 -20.60 8.84
CA GLN A 97 -18.81 -19.48 8.63
C GLN A 97 -18.08 -18.14 8.40
N PHE A 98 -16.85 -18.03 8.87
CA PHE A 98 -16.01 -16.85 8.70
C PHE A 98 -15.67 -16.59 7.21
N CYS A 99 -15.25 -17.61 6.48
CA CYS A 99 -14.92 -17.46 5.05
C CYS A 99 -16.12 -17.04 4.22
N PHE A 100 -17.28 -17.64 4.47
CA PHE A 100 -18.53 -17.29 3.77
C PHE A 100 -18.93 -15.83 4.01
N ARG A 101 -18.91 -15.39 5.27
CA ARG A 101 -19.24 -14.00 5.66
C ARG A 101 -18.26 -13.00 5.04
N THR A 102 -16.99 -13.34 4.94
CA THR A 102 -15.97 -12.48 4.34
C THR A 102 -16.20 -12.29 2.84
N ILE A 103 -16.49 -13.37 2.10
CA ILE A 103 -16.80 -13.30 0.66
C ILE A 103 -18.07 -12.47 0.44
N ASP A 104 -19.14 -12.74 1.17
CA ASP A 104 -20.40 -12.01 1.06
C ASP A 104 -20.20 -10.52 1.42
N GLY A 105 -19.36 -10.23 2.42
CA GLY A 105 -18.94 -8.87 2.74
C GLY A 105 -18.24 -8.15 1.61
N TYR A 106 -17.26 -8.78 0.98
CA TYR A 106 -16.56 -8.21 -0.18
C TYR A 106 -17.47 -7.99 -1.39
N CYS A 107 -18.35 -8.95 -1.68
CA CYS A 107 -19.35 -8.79 -2.74
C CYS A 107 -20.26 -7.60 -2.48
N LYS A 108 -20.77 -7.44 -1.25
CA LYS A 108 -21.61 -6.30 -0.85
C LYS A 108 -20.91 -4.94 -0.99
N VAL A 109 -19.60 -4.87 -0.67
CA VAL A 109 -18.82 -3.65 -0.87
C VAL A 109 -18.79 -3.27 -2.35
N LEU A 110 -18.50 -4.21 -3.25
CA LEU A 110 -18.45 -3.94 -4.68
C LEU A 110 -19.83 -3.64 -5.27
N GLU A 111 -20.88 -4.34 -4.84
CA GLU A 111 -22.27 -4.05 -5.25
C GLU A 111 -22.70 -2.64 -4.78
N THR A 112 -22.25 -2.22 -3.60
CA THR A 112 -22.49 -0.85 -3.10
C THR A 112 -21.74 0.17 -3.94
N TRP A 113 -20.48 -0.12 -4.30
CA TRP A 113 -19.68 0.71 -5.21
C TRP A 113 -20.40 0.90 -6.56
N GLU A 114 -20.98 -0.15 -7.11
CA GLU A 114 -21.71 -0.08 -8.38
C GLU A 114 -22.96 0.79 -8.29
N LYS A 115 -23.67 0.77 -7.15
CA LYS A 115 -24.90 1.52 -6.92
C LYS A 115 -24.70 3.00 -6.60
N LEU A 116 -23.44 3.45 -6.44
CA LEU A 116 -23.16 4.87 -6.23
C LEU A 116 -23.65 5.71 -7.42
N ASP A 117 -24.08 6.92 -7.13
CA ASP A 117 -24.42 7.89 -8.18
C ASP A 117 -23.22 8.17 -9.08
N GLN A 118 -23.48 8.53 -10.33
CA GLN A 118 -22.47 8.67 -11.36
C GLN A 118 -21.35 9.67 -10.97
N LYS A 119 -21.69 10.75 -10.27
CA LYS A 119 -20.72 11.77 -9.85
C LYS A 119 -19.78 11.22 -8.77
N THR A 120 -20.33 10.64 -7.72
CA THR A 120 -19.60 10.02 -6.62
C THR A 120 -18.70 8.89 -7.12
N ARG A 121 -19.26 8.01 -7.96
CA ARG A 121 -18.50 6.93 -8.60
C ARG A 121 -17.37 7.46 -9.46
N GLY A 122 -17.59 8.52 -10.25
CA GLY A 122 -16.56 9.16 -11.06
C GLY A 122 -15.37 9.66 -10.25
N ILE A 123 -15.62 10.30 -9.11
CA ILE A 123 -14.57 10.76 -8.20
C ILE A 123 -13.76 9.55 -7.66
N LEU A 124 -14.44 8.52 -7.18
CA LEU A 124 -13.79 7.32 -6.63
C LEU A 124 -12.98 6.57 -7.69
N VAL A 125 -13.51 6.43 -8.90
CA VAL A 125 -12.77 5.85 -10.03
C VAL A 125 -11.51 6.65 -10.32
N THR A 126 -11.58 7.98 -10.29
CA THR A 126 -10.41 8.85 -10.48
C THR A 126 -9.38 8.64 -9.36
N CYS A 127 -9.82 8.51 -8.10
CA CYS A 127 -8.91 8.18 -6.98
C CYS A 127 -8.20 6.83 -7.21
N VAL A 128 -8.94 5.81 -7.59
CA VAL A 128 -8.37 4.47 -7.87
C VAL A 128 -7.46 4.50 -9.10
N GLN A 129 -7.79 5.29 -10.13
CA GLN A 129 -6.90 5.50 -11.29
C GLN A 129 -5.58 6.15 -10.92
N HIS A 130 -5.58 7.14 -10.04
CA HIS A 130 -4.34 7.75 -9.55
C HIS A 130 -3.47 6.76 -8.77
N ILE A 131 -4.08 5.84 -8.03
CA ILE A 131 -3.39 4.80 -7.29
C ILE A 131 -2.81 3.74 -8.23
N LEU A 132 -3.63 3.19 -9.10
CA LEU A 132 -3.29 2.02 -9.92
C LEU A 132 -2.62 2.39 -11.25
N GLY A 133 -2.94 3.54 -11.83
CA GLY A 133 -2.47 3.94 -13.16
C GLY A 133 -0.96 3.83 -13.34
N PRO A 134 -0.14 4.40 -12.45
CA PRO A 134 1.31 4.25 -12.53
C PRO A 134 1.78 2.79 -12.43
N LEU A 135 1.10 1.96 -11.62
CA LEU A 135 1.43 0.55 -11.44
C LEU A 135 1.02 -0.32 -12.64
N LEU A 136 0.03 0.12 -13.41
CA LEU A 136 -0.42 -0.54 -14.64
C LEU A 136 0.46 -0.21 -15.85
N SER A 137 1.43 0.69 -15.71
CA SER A 137 2.30 1.07 -16.81
C SER A 137 3.15 -0.10 -17.31
N PRO A 138 3.43 -0.21 -18.63
CA PRO A 138 4.29 -1.26 -19.18
C PRO A 138 5.66 -1.32 -18.53
N ARG A 139 6.23 -0.17 -18.14
CA ARG A 139 7.51 -0.08 -17.44
C ARG A 139 7.54 -0.84 -16.12
N ILE A 140 6.43 -0.85 -15.37
CA ILE A 140 6.35 -1.63 -14.12
C ILE A 140 6.37 -3.12 -14.42
N GLN A 141 5.73 -3.55 -15.49
CA GLN A 141 5.71 -4.95 -15.88
C GLN A 141 7.11 -5.47 -16.23
N ASP A 142 7.97 -4.59 -16.74
CA ASP A 142 9.37 -4.92 -17.04
C ASP A 142 10.25 -4.93 -15.77
N ILE A 143 9.97 -4.05 -14.81
CA ILE A 143 10.73 -3.95 -13.54
C ILE A 143 10.37 -5.08 -12.56
N PHE A 144 9.10 -5.47 -12.53
CA PHE A 144 8.58 -6.54 -11.68
C PHE A 144 8.19 -7.77 -12.52
N PRO A 145 9.18 -8.55 -12.96
CA PRO A 145 8.94 -9.70 -13.82
C PRO A 145 8.07 -10.75 -13.11
N ARG A 146 7.31 -11.48 -13.90
CA ARG A 146 6.45 -12.56 -13.42
C ARG A 146 7.30 -13.70 -12.87
N ASN A 147 7.03 -14.14 -11.66
CA ASN A 147 7.57 -15.36 -11.05
C ASN A 147 9.11 -15.50 -11.08
N ASP A 148 9.85 -14.42 -10.82
CA ASP A 148 11.29 -14.53 -10.75
C ASP A 148 11.73 -15.07 -9.38
N ARG A 149 12.47 -16.19 -9.40
CA ARG A 149 13.16 -16.73 -8.22
C ARG A 149 14.23 -15.77 -7.66
N ALA A 150 14.59 -14.76 -8.43
CA ALA A 150 15.50 -13.68 -8.05
C ALA A 150 14.80 -12.52 -7.33
N ALA A 151 13.49 -12.59 -7.08
CA ALA A 151 12.77 -11.56 -6.35
C ALA A 151 13.36 -11.36 -4.95
N VAL A 152 13.78 -10.14 -4.66
CA VAL A 152 14.34 -9.77 -3.37
C VAL A 152 13.20 -9.44 -2.41
N ARG A 153 13.08 -10.19 -1.33
CA ARG A 153 12.14 -9.88 -0.26
C ARG A 153 12.78 -8.91 0.72
N VAL A 154 12.10 -7.81 1.02
CA VAL A 154 12.61 -6.79 1.94
C VAL A 154 12.86 -7.37 3.35
N ALA A 155 12.02 -8.29 3.80
CA ALA A 155 12.20 -8.98 5.06
C ALA A 155 13.55 -9.74 5.11
N ASP A 156 13.93 -10.42 4.01
CA ASP A 156 15.18 -11.16 3.95
C ASP A 156 16.40 -10.23 4.02
N ILE A 157 16.29 -9.00 3.54
CA ILE A 157 17.35 -7.98 3.66
C ILE A 157 17.55 -7.61 5.12
N VAL A 158 16.46 -7.34 5.84
CA VAL A 158 16.47 -6.97 7.26
C VAL A 158 17.01 -8.12 8.10
N ASP A 159 16.51 -9.35 7.89
CA ASP A 159 16.86 -10.52 8.69
C ASP A 159 18.30 -10.98 8.44
N GLN A 160 18.76 -10.91 7.20
CA GLN A 160 20.12 -11.35 6.83
C GLN A 160 21.17 -10.23 6.99
N GLY A 161 20.77 -9.00 7.35
CA GLY A 161 21.67 -7.86 7.51
C GLY A 161 22.34 -7.44 6.20
N LYS A 162 21.59 -7.48 5.11
CA LYS A 162 22.05 -7.05 3.79
C LYS A 162 21.88 -5.56 3.59
N ILE A 163 22.61 -5.01 2.62
CA ILE A 163 22.45 -3.61 2.16
C ILE A 163 21.63 -3.63 0.88
N LEU A 164 20.53 -2.87 0.88
CA LEU A 164 19.74 -2.59 -0.33
C LEU A 164 19.97 -1.15 -0.75
N ILE A 165 20.44 -0.96 -1.98
CA ILE A 165 20.50 0.35 -2.62
C ILE A 165 19.44 0.38 -3.71
N PHE A 166 18.44 1.25 -3.54
CA PHE A 166 17.35 1.41 -4.48
C PHE A 166 17.40 2.79 -5.11
N ARG A 167 17.58 2.84 -6.43
CA ARG A 167 17.65 4.09 -7.20
C ARG A 167 16.34 4.32 -7.93
N LEU A 168 15.70 5.45 -7.64
CA LEU A 168 14.51 5.93 -8.32
C LEU A 168 14.90 7.01 -9.32
N ASN A 169 14.42 6.90 -10.57
CA ASN A 169 14.63 7.93 -11.57
C ASN A 169 13.46 8.91 -11.60
N ALA A 170 13.40 9.76 -10.56
CA ALA A 170 12.32 10.73 -10.40
C ALA A 170 12.25 11.75 -11.55
N ALA A 171 13.37 12.03 -12.22
CA ALA A 171 13.39 12.93 -13.36
C ALA A 171 12.65 12.36 -14.59
N ALA A 172 12.69 11.03 -14.77
CA ALA A 172 12.02 10.38 -15.89
C ALA A 172 10.54 10.11 -15.64
N ASP A 173 10.18 9.72 -14.42
CA ASP A 173 8.80 9.43 -14.01
C ASP A 173 8.63 9.69 -12.50
N PRO A 174 8.28 10.93 -12.11
CA PRO A 174 8.16 11.31 -10.72
C PRO A 174 7.08 10.51 -9.97
N GLN A 175 5.92 10.30 -10.60
CA GLN A 175 4.79 9.62 -9.98
C GLN A 175 5.09 8.14 -9.75
N LEU A 176 5.64 7.47 -10.74
CA LEU A 176 6.05 6.08 -10.63
C LEU A 176 7.13 5.91 -9.54
N SER A 177 8.14 6.78 -9.56
CA SER A 177 9.21 6.76 -8.56
C SER A 177 8.67 6.95 -7.15
N SER A 178 7.75 7.90 -6.95
CA SER A 178 7.07 8.12 -5.68
C SER A 178 6.31 6.86 -5.23
N ASN A 179 5.47 6.29 -6.09
CA ASN A 179 4.64 5.15 -5.75
C ASN A 179 5.48 3.91 -5.40
N VAL A 180 6.48 3.59 -6.22
CA VAL A 180 7.36 2.44 -5.96
C VAL A 180 8.18 2.65 -4.69
N GLY A 181 8.72 3.86 -4.48
CA GLY A 181 9.46 4.19 -3.27
C GLY A 181 8.63 4.10 -1.99
N ARG A 182 7.38 4.57 -2.03
CA ARG A 182 6.43 4.44 -0.91
C ARG A 182 6.08 3.00 -0.61
N LEU A 183 5.82 2.17 -1.64
CA LEU A 183 5.54 0.74 -1.46
C LEU A 183 6.74 0.00 -0.86
N LEU A 184 7.94 0.24 -1.36
CA LEU A 184 9.17 -0.35 -0.84
C LEU A 184 9.40 0.05 0.62
N LYS A 185 9.23 1.35 0.94
CA LYS A 185 9.32 1.86 2.31
C LYS A 185 8.28 1.22 3.23
N ALA A 186 7.05 1.04 2.76
CA ALA A 186 6.00 0.37 3.52
C ALA A 186 6.33 -1.10 3.83
N ASP A 187 6.94 -1.82 2.88
CA ASP A 187 7.42 -3.18 3.11
C ASP A 187 8.57 -3.23 4.12
N LEU A 188 9.47 -2.25 4.06
CA LEU A 188 10.54 -2.13 5.03
C LEU A 188 9.99 -1.82 6.44
N TYR A 189 9.03 -0.92 6.57
CA TYR A 189 8.36 -0.65 7.84
C TYR A 189 7.69 -1.92 8.39
N LYS A 190 6.96 -2.66 7.54
CA LYS A 190 6.37 -3.96 7.95
C LYS A 190 7.44 -4.92 8.45
N ALA A 191 8.54 -5.09 7.72
CA ALA A 191 9.64 -5.96 8.12
C ALA A 191 10.27 -5.53 9.45
N ILE A 192 10.49 -4.23 9.66
CA ILE A 192 11.02 -3.69 10.91
C ILE A 192 10.04 -3.92 12.08
N GLN A 193 8.75 -3.64 11.88
CA GLN A 193 7.73 -3.81 12.92
C GLN A 193 7.53 -5.27 13.35
N GLN A 194 7.73 -6.21 12.43
CA GLN A 194 7.62 -7.64 12.71
C GLN A 194 8.82 -8.22 13.47
N ARG A 195 9.92 -7.46 13.59
CA ARG A 195 11.08 -7.91 14.37
C ARG A 195 10.71 -8.17 15.83
N ARG A 196 11.12 -9.30 16.32
CA ARG A 196 10.97 -9.71 17.74
C ARG A 196 12.35 -9.92 18.33
N PHE A 197 12.60 -9.31 19.47
CA PHE A 197 13.84 -9.45 20.22
C PHE A 197 13.54 -9.98 21.62
N GLN A 198 14.45 -10.78 22.15
CA GLN A 198 14.57 -10.99 23.59
C GLN A 198 15.46 -9.90 24.17
N ALA A 199 15.34 -9.61 25.47
CA ALA A 199 16.04 -8.50 26.11
C ALA A 199 17.56 -8.53 25.92
N ASP A 200 18.14 -9.72 25.81
CA ASP A 200 19.59 -9.96 25.70
C ASP A 200 20.06 -10.22 24.26
N ASP A 201 19.17 -10.13 23.27
CA ASP A 201 19.54 -10.34 21.88
C ASP A 201 20.46 -9.23 21.37
N ASP A 202 21.60 -9.59 20.80
CA ASP A 202 22.48 -8.68 20.04
C ASP A 202 21.91 -8.44 18.63
N ALA A 203 20.67 -7.97 18.59
CA ALA A 203 19.97 -7.75 17.34
C ALA A 203 20.57 -6.57 16.56
N ARG A 204 20.85 -6.79 15.29
CA ARG A 204 21.44 -5.79 14.38
C ARG A 204 20.60 -4.52 14.30
N LEU A 205 21.29 -3.39 14.23
CA LEU A 205 20.67 -2.10 13.95
C LEU A 205 20.28 -2.04 12.46
N VAL A 206 19.08 -1.55 12.16
CA VAL A 206 18.60 -1.33 10.80
C VAL A 206 18.57 0.16 10.52
N GLY A 207 19.31 0.61 9.52
CA GLY A 207 19.34 2.01 9.08
C GLY A 207 18.55 2.19 7.77
N LEU A 208 17.70 3.19 7.73
CA LEU A 208 16.98 3.63 6.54
C LEU A 208 17.46 5.02 6.15
N PHE A 209 18.08 5.13 4.98
CA PHE A 209 18.58 6.39 4.43
C PHE A 209 17.68 6.82 3.27
N LEU A 210 17.01 7.95 3.40
CA LEU A 210 16.05 8.47 2.45
C LEU A 210 16.58 9.81 1.90
N ASP A 211 17.18 9.76 0.73
CA ASP A 211 17.50 10.96 -0.03
C ASP A 211 16.26 11.42 -0.79
N GLU A 212 16.09 12.73 -0.97
CA GLU A 212 14.88 13.35 -1.53
C GLU A 212 13.61 12.85 -0.81
N TYR A 213 13.64 12.88 0.53
CA TYR A 213 12.59 12.31 1.36
C TYR A 213 11.15 12.74 0.99
N PRO A 214 10.86 14.00 0.55
CA PRO A 214 9.52 14.40 0.14
C PRO A 214 8.92 13.50 -0.95
N LEU A 215 9.75 12.91 -1.81
CA LEU A 215 9.29 12.00 -2.88
C LEU A 215 8.59 10.75 -2.33
N VAL A 216 9.06 10.25 -1.19
CA VAL A 216 8.58 8.98 -0.60
C VAL A 216 7.86 9.16 0.74
N ALA A 217 7.69 10.39 1.20
CA ALA A 217 7.01 10.69 2.45
C ALA A 217 5.52 10.28 2.41
N THR A 218 5.01 9.74 3.52
CA THR A 218 3.64 9.20 3.64
C THR A 218 2.82 9.78 4.80
N GLY A 219 3.39 10.71 5.56
CA GLY A 219 2.66 11.44 6.62
C GLY A 219 2.00 10.53 7.66
N ASN A 220 0.71 10.76 7.91
CA ASN A 220 -0.11 10.05 8.91
C ASN A 220 -0.94 8.90 8.33
N GLN A 221 -0.56 8.33 7.21
CA GLN A 221 -1.29 7.21 6.61
C GLN A 221 -1.39 6.02 7.58
N PRO A 222 -2.58 5.41 7.77
CA PRO A 222 -2.74 4.26 8.65
C PRO A 222 -1.78 3.12 8.27
N HIS A 223 -1.11 2.51 9.24
CA HIS A 223 -0.16 1.41 9.14
C HIS A 223 1.17 1.71 8.42
N PHE A 224 1.22 2.68 7.50
CA PHE A 224 2.39 2.98 6.66
C PHE A 224 2.86 4.42 6.73
N GLY A 225 2.19 5.26 7.54
CA GLY A 225 2.57 6.63 7.77
C GLY A 225 3.91 6.73 8.51
N ASP A 226 4.72 7.67 8.07
CA ASP A 226 6.04 7.90 8.67
C ASP A 226 5.92 8.27 10.14
N VAL A 227 4.93 9.09 10.50
CA VAL A 227 4.74 9.54 11.89
C VAL A 227 4.59 8.35 12.85
N GLN A 228 3.73 7.40 12.53
CA GLN A 228 3.49 6.23 13.39
C GLN A 228 4.68 5.27 13.42
N ASN A 229 5.30 5.02 12.26
CA ASN A 229 6.40 4.07 12.17
C ASN A 229 7.66 4.60 12.86
N LEU A 230 7.97 5.89 12.75
CA LEU A 230 9.13 6.48 13.41
C LEU A 230 9.01 6.48 14.93
N GLN A 231 7.80 6.59 15.48
CA GLN A 231 7.58 6.51 16.94
C GLN A 231 8.08 5.20 17.55
N THR A 232 7.96 4.11 16.82
CA THR A 232 8.28 2.76 17.30
C THR A 232 9.63 2.23 16.80
N MET A 233 10.31 2.96 15.93
CA MET A 233 11.58 2.51 15.32
C MET A 233 12.67 2.21 16.36
N ARG A 234 12.79 3.05 17.39
CA ARG A 234 13.79 2.87 18.46
C ARG A 234 13.63 1.51 19.15
N GLU A 235 12.40 1.13 19.48
CA GLU A 235 12.10 -0.16 20.13
C GLU A 235 12.43 -1.34 19.19
N LYS A 236 12.38 -1.11 17.90
CA LYS A 236 12.71 -2.10 16.86
C LYS A 236 14.18 -2.08 16.45
N ARG A 237 15.04 -1.36 17.21
CA ARG A 237 16.45 -1.17 16.87
C ARG A 237 16.63 -0.72 15.42
N ALA A 238 15.87 0.30 15.03
CA ALA A 238 15.94 0.91 13.71
C ALA A 238 16.06 2.44 13.84
N PHE A 239 16.66 3.07 12.84
CA PHE A 239 16.76 4.52 12.72
C PHE A 239 16.56 4.98 11.28
N VAL A 240 16.20 6.24 11.12
CA VAL A 240 16.02 6.89 9.82
C VAL A 240 16.93 8.10 9.72
N VAL A 241 17.53 8.25 8.57
CA VAL A 241 18.17 9.49 8.11
C VAL A 241 17.40 9.94 6.86
N ALA A 242 16.77 11.10 6.96
CA ALA A 242 15.99 11.68 5.87
C ALA A 242 16.60 13.01 5.44
N ALA A 243 16.86 13.16 4.15
CA ALA A 243 17.36 14.40 3.57
C ALA A 243 16.27 15.08 2.74
N THR A 244 16.18 16.39 2.85
CA THR A 244 15.27 17.24 2.07
C THR A 244 15.95 18.53 1.68
N GLN A 245 15.57 19.10 0.56
CA GLN A 245 16.07 20.40 0.11
C GLN A 245 15.37 21.57 0.81
N GLY A 246 14.16 21.34 1.39
CA GLY A 246 13.41 22.36 2.09
C GLY A 246 12.13 21.83 2.74
N PHE A 247 11.62 22.57 3.73
CA PHE A 247 10.40 22.24 4.44
C PHE A 247 9.14 22.40 3.59
N VAL A 248 9.14 23.34 2.65
CA VAL A 248 8.02 23.56 1.73
C VAL A 248 7.72 22.29 0.94
N SER A 249 8.75 21.59 0.48
CA SER A 249 8.60 20.32 -0.24
C SER A 249 7.93 19.23 0.63
N LEU A 250 8.28 19.18 1.92
CA LEU A 250 7.66 18.26 2.89
C LEU A 250 6.22 18.66 3.20
N HIS A 251 5.94 19.95 3.40
CA HIS A 251 4.57 20.44 3.61
C HIS A 251 3.66 20.11 2.43
N ASN A 252 4.15 20.24 1.21
CA ASN A 252 3.41 19.88 0.01
C ASN A 252 3.19 18.36 -0.11
N ALA A 253 4.17 17.56 0.34
CA ALA A 253 4.10 16.10 0.23
C ALA A 253 3.17 15.45 1.26
N ILE A 254 3.13 15.95 2.51
CA ILE A 254 2.42 15.28 3.62
C ILE A 254 1.48 16.20 4.41
N GLY A 255 1.45 17.48 4.10
CA GLY A 255 0.69 18.49 4.84
C GLY A 255 1.36 18.93 6.14
N VAL A 256 1.03 20.16 6.58
CA VAL A 256 1.65 20.80 7.76
C VAL A 256 1.45 19.98 9.04
N ARG A 257 0.24 19.47 9.28
CA ARG A 257 -0.08 18.68 10.49
C ARG A 257 0.74 17.38 10.58
N ALA A 258 0.92 16.67 9.46
CA ALA A 258 1.74 15.46 9.46
C ALA A 258 3.22 15.79 9.62
N TRP A 259 3.68 16.90 9.05
CA TRP A 259 5.04 17.39 9.27
C TRP A 259 5.33 17.71 10.75
N GLU A 260 4.42 18.39 11.44
CA GLU A 260 4.58 18.67 12.88
C GLU A 260 4.73 17.38 13.69
N GLY A 261 3.89 16.36 13.42
CA GLY A 261 4.02 15.06 14.06
C GLY A 261 5.33 14.34 13.72
N LEU A 262 5.80 14.48 12.49
CA LEU A 262 7.05 13.89 12.04
C LEU A 262 8.27 14.55 12.69
N ARG A 263 8.27 15.88 12.78
CA ARG A 263 9.38 16.68 13.36
C ARG A 263 9.67 16.31 14.81
N ILE A 264 8.65 15.93 15.57
CA ILE A 264 8.82 15.47 16.96
C ILE A 264 9.63 14.17 17.01
N ASN A 265 9.48 13.29 16.02
CA ASN A 265 10.16 12.00 15.95
C ASN A 265 11.58 12.10 15.34
N LEU A 266 11.84 13.14 14.56
CA LEU A 266 13.17 13.45 13.99
C LEU A 266 13.93 14.37 14.96
N THR A 267 14.42 13.80 16.05
CA THR A 267 15.02 14.55 17.19
C THR A 267 16.34 15.23 16.83
N ASN A 268 17.12 14.66 15.91
CA ASN A 268 18.37 15.24 15.44
C ASN A 268 18.13 15.91 14.08
N GLN A 269 18.33 17.22 14.02
CA GLN A 269 18.15 18.01 12.81
C GLN A 269 19.46 18.72 12.47
N ILE A 270 19.91 18.54 11.24
CA ILE A 270 21.14 19.14 10.72
C ILE A 270 20.74 20.07 9.59
N TYR A 271 21.03 21.35 9.74
CA TYR A 271 20.74 22.37 8.74
C TYR A 271 22.03 22.74 8.01
N PHE A 272 22.00 22.64 6.71
CA PHE A 272 22.98 23.27 5.85
C PHE A 272 22.50 24.67 5.50
N ARG A 273 23.36 25.48 4.88
CA ARG A 273 22.99 26.83 4.47
C ARG A 273 21.75 26.79 3.57
N SER A 274 20.66 27.41 4.02
CA SER A 274 19.39 27.52 3.30
C SER A 274 19.07 29.00 3.08
N ASN A 275 18.39 29.31 1.99
CA ASN A 275 17.82 30.62 1.72
C ASN A 275 16.35 30.71 2.16
N GLU A 276 15.78 29.62 2.74
CA GLU A 276 14.45 29.64 3.29
C GLU A 276 14.45 30.41 4.63
N PRO A 277 13.47 31.31 4.88
CA PRO A 277 13.29 31.90 6.20
C PRO A 277 12.89 30.81 7.21
N GLU A 278 13.37 30.92 8.45
CA GLU A 278 13.08 30.03 9.57
C GLU A 278 11.57 29.97 9.90
#